data_b4f852c2062d55c8db3ca0a39abf9d73
#
_entry.id   b4f852c2062d55c8db3ca0a39abf9d73
#
_cell.length_a   1.000
_cell.length_b   1.000
_cell.length_c   1.000
_cell.angle_alpha   90.00
_cell.angle_beta   90.00
_cell.angle_gamma   90.00
#
_symmetry.space_group_name_H-M   'P 1'
#
loop_
_entity.id
_entity.type
_entity.pdbx_description
1 polymer ?
#
loop_
_entity_poly.entity_id
_entity_poly.type
_entity_poly.pdbx_seq_one_letter_code
_entity_poly.pdbx_strand_id
1 'polypeptide(L)'
;WGGEEFLAFLPSVPRHRMDEVAARILAGINATVIDHGGVQIAVNVSIGFAPFPLAVGKQMMAWERVVNLVDMALYMAKSHGRNRAYGVRGFADGDRVNLDVIEQNLEHAWRSGQVDMTIVYGDPDMPRAANA
;
A
#
# COMPACT_ATOMS: atom_id res chain seq x y z
N TRP A 1 9.53 10.96 -6.15
CA TRP A 1 9.60 9.78 -5.30
C TRP A 1 10.99 9.78 -4.69
N GLY A 2 11.15 9.39 -3.46
CA GLY A 2 12.47 9.35 -2.84
C GLY A 2 13.42 8.36 -3.54
N GLY A 3 14.71 8.41 -3.28
CA GLY A 3 15.71 7.56 -3.93
C GLY A 3 15.53 6.06 -3.69
N GLU A 4 14.67 5.66 -2.75
CA GLU A 4 14.35 4.28 -2.41
C GLU A 4 12.87 3.91 -2.64
N GLU A 5 12.08 4.83 -3.21
CA GLU A 5 10.66 4.62 -3.50
C GLU A 5 10.42 4.48 -4.99
N PHE A 6 9.50 3.59 -5.35
CA PHE A 6 9.11 3.32 -6.72
C PHE A 6 7.61 3.42 -6.87
N LEU A 7 7.16 3.97 -7.98
CA LEU A 7 5.76 3.92 -8.39
C LEU A 7 5.64 2.96 -9.55
N ALA A 8 4.73 1.99 -9.43
CA ALA A 8 4.46 1.02 -10.49
C ALA A 8 2.99 1.07 -10.89
N PHE A 9 2.72 1.00 -12.18
CA PHE A 9 1.39 0.82 -12.71
C PHE A 9 1.30 -0.56 -13.36
N LEU A 10 0.37 -1.38 -12.88
CA LEU A 10 0.19 -2.76 -13.33
C LEU A 10 -1.12 -2.86 -14.13
N PRO A 11 -1.05 -2.83 -15.46
CA PRO A 11 -2.26 -2.93 -16.28
C PRO A 11 -2.88 -4.33 -16.19
N SER A 12 -4.18 -4.39 -16.37
CA SER A 12 -4.93 -5.65 -16.51
C SER A 12 -4.93 -6.55 -15.26
N VAL A 13 -4.71 -5.99 -14.07
CA VAL A 13 -4.90 -6.72 -12.81
C VAL A 13 -6.35 -6.54 -12.35
N PRO A 14 -7.15 -7.62 -12.25
CA PRO A 14 -8.49 -7.53 -11.71
C PRO A 14 -8.49 -7.06 -10.25
N ARG A 15 -9.49 -6.27 -9.85
CA ARG A 15 -9.59 -5.73 -8.49
C ARG A 15 -9.53 -6.82 -7.41
N HIS A 16 -10.19 -7.94 -7.63
CA HIS A 16 -10.24 -9.05 -6.66
C HIS A 16 -8.91 -9.80 -6.52
N ARG A 17 -7.92 -9.52 -7.39
CA ARG A 17 -6.59 -10.14 -7.34
C ARG A 17 -5.48 -9.21 -6.88
N MET A 18 -5.79 -8.00 -6.53
CA MET A 18 -4.78 -7.02 -6.11
C MET A 18 -4.03 -7.46 -4.85
N ASP A 19 -4.76 -8.00 -3.88
CA ASP A 19 -4.15 -8.48 -2.63
C ASP A 19 -3.18 -9.65 -2.90
N GLU A 20 -3.55 -10.53 -3.82
CA GLU A 20 -2.69 -11.64 -4.25
C GLU A 20 -1.40 -11.13 -4.91
N VAL A 21 -1.50 -10.11 -5.74
CA VAL A 21 -0.32 -9.50 -6.38
C VAL A 21 0.59 -8.88 -5.33
N ALA A 22 0.03 -8.13 -4.38
CA ALA A 22 0.79 -7.55 -3.27
C ALA A 22 1.48 -8.64 -2.43
N ALA A 23 0.77 -9.72 -2.13
CA ALA A 23 1.33 -10.86 -1.40
C ALA A 23 2.50 -11.51 -2.15
N ARG A 24 2.39 -11.65 -3.46
CA ARG A 24 3.46 -12.21 -4.30
C ARG A 24 4.69 -11.33 -4.33
N ILE A 25 4.52 -10.01 -4.38
CA ILE A 25 5.65 -9.07 -4.33
C ILE A 25 6.36 -9.17 -2.98
N LEU A 26 5.59 -9.13 -1.88
CA LEU A 26 6.15 -9.26 -0.53
C LEU A 26 6.94 -10.57 -0.38
N ALA A 27 6.35 -11.70 -0.78
CA ALA A 27 6.98 -13.00 -0.68
C ALA A 27 8.24 -13.09 -1.54
N GLY A 28 8.20 -12.57 -2.76
CA GLY A 28 9.35 -12.56 -3.67
C GLY A 28 10.52 -11.74 -3.13
N ILE A 29 10.25 -10.59 -2.55
CA ILE A 29 11.26 -9.74 -1.92
C ILE A 29 11.80 -10.41 -0.66
N ASN A 30 10.95 -10.99 0.20
CA ASN A 30 11.38 -11.68 1.41
C ASN A 30 12.26 -12.90 1.09
N ALA A 31 12.01 -13.57 -0.04
CA ALA A 31 12.83 -14.72 -0.47
C ALA A 31 14.17 -14.30 -1.09
N THR A 32 14.37 -13.01 -1.36
CA THR A 32 15.59 -12.50 -1.97
C THR A 32 16.66 -12.31 -0.91
N VAL A 33 17.83 -12.88 -1.14
CA VAL A 33 19.02 -12.68 -0.30
C VAL A 33 20.08 -12.00 -1.15
N ILE A 34 20.58 -10.87 -0.67
CA ILE A 34 21.66 -10.14 -1.33
C ILE A 34 22.97 -10.52 -0.64
N ASP A 35 23.92 -11.05 -1.43
CA ASP A 35 25.28 -11.30 -0.96
C ASP A 35 26.14 -10.09 -1.28
N HIS A 36 26.71 -9.48 -0.24
CA HIS A 36 27.61 -8.35 -0.38
C HIS A 36 28.89 -8.62 0.43
N GLY A 37 29.97 -8.95 -0.28
CA GLY A 37 31.25 -9.21 0.37
C GLY A 37 31.23 -10.40 1.35
N GLY A 38 30.45 -11.44 1.06
CA GLY A 38 30.28 -12.61 1.93
C GLY A 38 29.23 -12.43 3.03
N VAL A 39 28.61 -11.27 3.13
CA VAL A 39 27.52 -10.99 4.08
C VAL A 39 26.20 -11.12 3.36
N GLN A 40 25.30 -11.94 3.91
CA GLN A 40 23.96 -12.11 3.41
C GLN A 40 23.03 -11.06 4.01
N ILE A 41 22.36 -10.31 3.14
CA ILE A 41 21.44 -9.24 3.54
C ILE A 41 20.02 -9.64 3.20
N ALA A 42 19.17 -9.72 4.21
CA ALA A 42 17.73 -9.92 4.03
C ALA A 42 17.07 -8.59 3.66
N VAL A 43 16.10 -8.66 2.74
CA VAL A 43 15.41 -7.48 2.22
C VAL A 43 13.91 -7.61 2.44
N ASN A 44 13.27 -6.52 2.85
CA ASN A 44 11.81 -6.42 2.86
C ASN A 44 11.37 -5.12 2.17
N VAL A 45 10.09 -5.02 1.87
CA VAL A 45 9.50 -3.87 1.22
C VAL A 45 8.19 -3.51 1.92
N SER A 46 7.89 -2.22 1.93
CA SER A 46 6.59 -1.70 2.33
C SER A 46 5.86 -1.20 1.09
N ILE A 47 4.57 -1.46 0.99
CA ILE A 47 3.79 -1.20 -0.22
C ILE A 47 2.51 -0.45 0.16
N GLY A 48 2.18 0.58 -0.62
CA GLY A 48 0.85 1.15 -0.70
C GLY A 48 0.27 0.82 -2.07
N PHE A 49 -1.01 0.48 -2.16
CA PHE A 49 -1.64 0.19 -3.44
C PHE A 49 -3.11 0.56 -3.47
N ALA A 50 -3.63 0.74 -4.66
CA ALA A 50 -5.06 0.99 -4.91
C ALA A 50 -5.41 0.55 -6.32
N PRO A 51 -6.69 0.22 -6.59
CA PRO A 51 -7.13 0.04 -7.96
C PRO A 51 -7.21 1.38 -8.67
N PHE A 52 -7.09 1.35 -9.98
CA PHE A 52 -7.36 2.51 -10.82
C PHE A 52 -8.24 2.08 -12.01
N PRO A 53 -9.31 2.78 -12.31
CA PRO A 53 -9.85 3.98 -11.65
C PRO A 53 -10.46 3.70 -10.27
N LEU A 54 -10.51 4.73 -9.43
CA LEU A 54 -11.12 4.70 -8.11
C LEU A 54 -12.21 5.78 -8.04
N ALA A 55 -13.37 5.45 -7.49
CA ALA A 55 -14.50 6.36 -7.43
C ALA A 55 -14.98 6.60 -6.01
N VAL A 56 -15.42 7.83 -5.74
CA VAL A 56 -16.16 8.21 -4.54
C VAL A 56 -17.61 8.46 -4.96
N GLY A 57 -18.54 7.59 -4.55
CA GLY A 57 -19.90 7.62 -5.06
C GLY A 57 -19.92 7.43 -6.58
N LYS A 58 -20.48 8.40 -7.30
CA LYS A 58 -20.54 8.41 -8.77
C LYS A 58 -19.39 9.18 -9.42
N GLN A 59 -18.53 9.79 -8.63
CA GLN A 59 -17.46 10.65 -9.13
C GLN A 59 -16.13 9.89 -9.17
N MET A 60 -15.50 9.85 -10.34
CA MET A 60 -14.18 9.28 -10.52
C MET A 60 -13.12 10.21 -9.94
N MET A 61 -12.18 9.63 -9.22
CA MET A 61 -11.04 10.37 -8.69
C MET A 61 -10.03 10.66 -9.79
N ALA A 62 -9.46 11.86 -9.73
CA ALA A 62 -8.30 12.21 -10.54
C ALA A 62 -7.11 11.32 -10.18
N TRP A 63 -6.26 11.04 -11.17
CA TRP A 63 -5.07 10.20 -11.00
C TRP A 63 -4.17 10.67 -9.85
N GLU A 64 -3.95 11.98 -9.77
CA GLU A 64 -3.08 12.58 -8.74
C GLU A 64 -3.60 12.31 -7.33
N ARG A 65 -4.91 12.31 -7.14
CA ARG A 65 -5.53 12.01 -5.84
C ARG A 65 -5.39 10.54 -5.48
N VAL A 66 -5.53 9.64 -6.45
CA VAL A 66 -5.30 8.20 -6.23
C VAL A 66 -3.85 7.95 -5.82
N VAL A 67 -2.90 8.54 -6.50
CA VAL A 67 -1.46 8.42 -6.17
C VAL A 67 -1.19 8.95 -4.77
N ASN A 68 -1.82 10.07 -4.38
CA ASN A 68 -1.67 10.61 -3.03
C ASN A 68 -2.19 9.64 -1.96
N LEU A 69 -3.32 8.97 -2.19
CA LEU A 69 -3.82 7.96 -1.27
C LEU A 69 -2.89 6.75 -1.18
N VAL A 70 -2.33 6.32 -2.30
CA VAL A 70 -1.34 5.22 -2.32
C VAL A 70 -0.10 5.59 -1.51
N ASP A 71 0.37 6.82 -1.62
CA ASP A 71 1.49 7.32 -0.83
C ASP A 71 1.17 7.35 0.67
N MET A 72 -0.03 7.78 1.04
CA MET A 72 -0.49 7.74 2.43
C MET A 72 -0.58 6.30 2.97
N ALA A 73 -1.08 5.36 2.16
CA ALA A 73 -1.12 3.95 2.52
C ALA A 73 0.28 3.37 2.70
N LEU A 74 1.23 3.74 1.86
CA LEU A 74 2.63 3.38 2.02
C LEU A 74 3.21 3.91 3.33
N TYR A 75 2.93 5.15 3.66
CA TYR A 75 3.36 5.74 4.94
C TYR A 75 2.81 4.95 6.13
N MET A 76 1.53 4.54 6.08
CA MET A 76 0.95 3.68 7.12
C MET A 76 1.68 2.33 7.21
N ALA A 77 1.98 1.69 6.08
CA ALA A 77 2.72 0.43 6.07
C ALA A 77 4.09 0.57 6.74
N LYS A 78 4.81 1.66 6.46
CA LYS A 78 6.11 1.97 7.09
C LYS A 78 5.96 2.24 8.58
N SER A 79 4.96 3.01 8.98
CA SER A 79 4.72 3.40 10.38
C SER A 79 4.26 2.23 11.25
N HIS A 80 3.54 1.28 10.67
CA HIS A 80 2.95 0.15 11.40
C HIS A 80 3.86 -1.07 11.49
N GLY A 81 5.10 -0.99 11.03
CA GLY A 81 6.09 -2.02 11.23
C GLY A 81 6.79 -2.52 9.98
N ARG A 82 6.51 -1.93 8.82
CA ARG A 82 7.15 -2.29 7.54
C ARG A 82 6.83 -3.74 7.11
N ASN A 83 7.41 -4.20 6.02
CA ASN A 83 7.23 -5.57 5.52
C ASN A 83 5.75 -5.95 5.40
N ARG A 84 4.98 -5.07 4.81
CA ARG A 84 3.53 -5.24 4.61
C ARG A 84 3.03 -4.34 3.50
N ALA A 85 1.84 -4.65 3.00
CA ALA A 85 1.17 -3.85 2.01
C ALA A 85 -0.17 -3.35 2.55
N TYR A 86 -0.44 -2.07 2.42
CA TYR A 86 -1.73 -1.47 2.73
C TYR A 86 -2.38 -1.01 1.45
N GLY A 87 -3.58 -1.50 1.19
CA GLY A 87 -4.35 -1.17 0.00
C GLY A 87 -5.63 -0.42 0.30
N VAL A 88 -5.88 0.64 -0.46
CA VAL A 88 -7.18 1.32 -0.47
C VAL A 88 -8.07 0.58 -1.46
N ARG A 89 -9.15 -0.02 -0.99
CA ARG A 89 -10.09 -0.79 -1.84
C ARG A 89 -11.23 0.06 -2.38
N GLY A 90 -11.68 1.00 -1.58
CA GLY A 90 -12.81 1.84 -1.91
C GLY A 90 -13.27 2.65 -0.72
N PHE A 91 -14.44 3.24 -0.84
CA PHE A 91 -15.01 4.14 0.16
C PHE A 91 -16.40 3.65 0.57
N ALA A 92 -16.81 4.05 1.77
CA ALA A 92 -18.18 3.80 2.24
C ALA A 92 -19.21 4.46 1.31
N ASP A 93 -20.40 3.86 1.24
CA ASP A 93 -21.49 4.43 0.46
C ASP A 93 -22.08 5.69 1.12
N GLY A 94 -22.53 6.60 0.27
CA GLY A 94 -23.35 7.73 0.64
C GLY A 94 -22.64 9.07 0.75
N ASP A 95 -23.43 10.09 1.11
CA ASP A 95 -23.03 11.48 1.18
C ASP A 95 -22.09 11.80 2.37
N ARG A 96 -21.71 10.79 3.14
CA ARG A 96 -20.89 10.94 4.34
C ARG A 96 -19.40 10.92 4.08
N VAL A 97 -18.99 10.54 2.86
CA VAL A 97 -17.58 10.43 2.51
C VAL A 97 -17.11 11.76 1.94
N ASN A 98 -16.20 12.39 2.66
CA ASN A 98 -15.53 13.62 2.19
C ASN A 98 -14.08 13.30 1.90
N LEU A 99 -13.71 13.34 0.62
CA LEU A 99 -12.38 12.98 0.17
C LEU A 99 -11.29 13.90 0.75
N ASP A 100 -11.60 15.19 0.92
CA ASP A 100 -10.65 16.13 1.51
C ASP A 100 -10.31 15.79 2.97
N VAL A 101 -11.30 15.30 3.72
CA VAL A 101 -11.10 14.82 5.10
C VAL A 101 -10.28 13.53 5.12
N ILE A 102 -10.56 12.62 4.20
CA ILE A 102 -9.81 11.36 4.07
C ILE A 102 -8.34 11.64 3.76
N GLU A 103 -8.07 12.57 2.86
CA GLU A 103 -6.71 12.96 2.48
C GLU A 103 -5.93 13.66 3.60
N GLN A 104 -6.60 14.19 4.60
CA GLN A 104 -5.95 14.76 5.77
C GLN A 104 -5.48 13.69 6.75
N ASN A 105 -6.23 12.58 6.88
CA ASN A 105 -5.89 11.51 7.79
C ASN A 105 -6.54 10.20 7.33
N LEU A 106 -5.83 9.45 6.50
CA LEU A 106 -6.31 8.19 5.96
C LEU A 106 -6.54 7.14 7.04
N GLU A 107 -5.66 7.05 8.02
CA GLU A 107 -5.78 6.09 9.11
C GLU A 107 -7.04 6.33 9.94
N HIS A 108 -7.33 7.58 10.26
CA HIS A 108 -8.56 7.94 10.96
C HIS A 108 -9.81 7.61 10.14
N ALA A 109 -9.79 7.93 8.85
CA ALA A 109 -10.89 7.62 7.93
C ALA A 109 -11.13 6.11 7.84
N TRP A 110 -10.07 5.31 7.81
CA TRP A 110 -10.18 3.86 7.84
C TRP A 110 -10.79 3.36 9.15
N ARG A 111 -10.29 3.82 10.28
CA ARG A 111 -10.79 3.42 11.61
C ARG A 111 -12.24 3.84 11.84
N SER A 112 -12.68 4.93 11.25
CA SER A 112 -14.07 5.40 11.32
C SER A 112 -14.99 4.77 10.27
N GLY A 113 -14.48 3.86 9.44
CA GLY A 113 -15.28 3.14 8.45
C GLY A 113 -15.59 3.90 7.17
N GLN A 114 -14.94 5.04 6.92
CA GLN A 114 -15.12 5.82 5.69
C GLN A 114 -14.36 5.24 4.50
N VAL A 115 -13.28 4.55 4.76
CA VAL A 115 -12.41 3.93 3.74
C VAL A 115 -12.32 2.44 4.03
N ASP A 116 -12.48 1.64 2.98
CA ASP A 116 -12.22 0.21 3.03
C ASP A 116 -10.77 -0.05 2.62
N MET A 117 -10.00 -0.63 3.53
CA MET A 117 -8.61 -0.95 3.30
C MET A 117 -8.34 -2.43 3.55
N THR A 118 -7.30 -2.94 2.92
CA THR A 118 -6.80 -4.29 3.15
C THR A 118 -5.35 -4.23 3.61
N ILE A 119 -4.95 -5.21 4.42
CA ILE A 119 -3.57 -5.36 4.87
C ILE A 119 -3.07 -6.73 4.44
N VAL A 120 -1.91 -6.75 3.80
CA VAL A 120 -1.21 -7.99 3.45
C VAL A 120 0.13 -7.97 4.15
N TYR A 121 0.40 -8.98 4.96
CA TYR A 121 1.64 -9.07 5.71
C TYR A 121 2.72 -9.87 4.95
N GLY A 122 3.96 -9.43 5.07
CA GLY A 122 5.12 -10.21 4.67
C GLY A 122 5.44 -11.29 5.72
N ASP A 123 6.59 -11.95 5.55
CA ASP A 123 7.06 -12.97 6.48
C ASP A 123 7.33 -12.32 7.86
N PRO A 124 6.66 -12.76 8.94
CA PRO A 124 6.85 -12.19 10.27
C PRO A 124 8.23 -12.44 10.84
N ASP A 125 8.94 -13.46 10.35
CA ASP A 125 10.26 -13.83 10.83
C ASP A 125 11.39 -13.06 10.15
N MET A 126 11.06 -12.18 9.20
CA MET A 126 12.06 -11.35 8.55
C MET A 126 12.70 -10.37 9.53
N PRO A 127 14.04 -10.25 9.52
CA PRO A 127 14.73 -9.24 10.32
C PRO A 127 14.20 -7.84 10.00
N ARG A 128 14.02 -7.02 11.01
CA ARG A 128 13.69 -5.61 10.79
C ARG A 128 14.89 -4.91 10.19
N ALA A 129 14.71 -4.32 9.02
CA ALA A 129 15.74 -3.46 8.45
C ALA A 129 15.87 -2.19 9.33
N ALA A 130 17.11 -1.84 9.70
CA ALA A 130 17.37 -0.77 10.64
C ALA A 130 16.92 0.61 10.13
N ASN A 131 16.86 0.84 8.82
CA ASN A 131 16.59 2.14 8.20
C ASN A 131 15.72 2.07 6.93
N ALA A 132 15.00 1.03 6.75
CA ALA A 132 14.19 0.90 5.53
C ALA A 132 12.88 1.68 5.62
#